data_4c145a789f03126c2eb36c7f30d29c23
#
_entry.id   4c145a789f03126c2eb36c7f30d29c23
#
_cell.length_a   1.000
_cell.length_b   1.000
_cell.length_c   1.000
_cell.angle_alpha   90.00
_cell.angle_beta   90.00
_cell.angle_gamma   90.00
#
_symmetry.space_group_name_H-M   'P 1'
#
loop_
_entity.id
_entity.type
_entity.pdbx_description
1 polymer ?
#
loop_
_entity_poly.entity_id
_entity_poly.type
_entity_poly.pdbx_seq_one_letter_code
_entity_poly.pdbx_strand_id
1 'polypeptide(L)'
;IAAVGLALAMTVSTAIPTYAYYGFSGEFTRSERLTQTRVTSTFSENELGVVNFETTWGDKKANIASMDEYIEEADKKGVKVLVFPEMCVTGYVSSSDPTSTEYKWAVESAETKDGETASHFAKIADEDDMWIIYGATETIEKDGKIDKNHAYNSAFVCSPDGDVTTYQKITPVEGSWCTSGDTPVIIDAGEYGKLGISICYDTYSTPELERYYSAMGCNILINPTATGGGWS
;
A
#
# COMPACT_ATOMS: atom_id res chain seq x y z
N ILE A 1 2.21 26.83 19.63
CA ILE A 1 2.91 25.98 18.64
C ILE A 1 2.25 24.62 18.78
N ALA A 2 1.28 24.34 17.90
CA ALA A 2 0.66 23.02 17.83
C ALA A 2 1.70 22.04 17.24
N ALA A 3 2.04 21.01 17.99
CA ALA A 3 2.85 19.93 17.49
C ALA A 3 2.00 19.17 16.44
N VAL A 4 2.34 19.30 15.18
CA VAL A 4 1.77 18.47 14.11
C VAL A 4 2.37 17.08 14.31
N GLY A 5 1.59 16.15 14.82
CA GLY A 5 1.98 14.75 14.93
C GLY A 5 1.88 14.09 13.56
N LEU A 6 2.98 13.51 13.07
CA LEU A 6 2.97 12.66 11.88
C LEU A 6 2.44 11.29 12.29
N ALA A 7 1.37 10.83 11.65
CA ALA A 7 0.84 9.48 11.82
C ALA A 7 1.43 8.55 10.76
N LEU A 8 1.88 7.39 11.19
CA LEU A 8 2.37 6.33 10.32
C LEU A 8 1.33 5.21 10.25
N ALA A 9 0.72 5.03 9.08
CA ALA A 9 -0.12 3.87 8.80
C ALA A 9 0.73 2.81 8.10
N MET A 10 1.02 1.71 8.78
CA MET A 10 1.76 0.58 8.23
C MET A 10 0.83 -0.60 8.03
N THR A 11 0.88 -1.21 6.87
CA THR A 11 0.22 -2.48 6.60
C THR A 11 1.27 -3.57 6.52
N VAL A 12 1.05 -4.67 7.20
CA VAL A 12 1.98 -5.79 7.25
C VAL A 12 1.27 -7.06 6.81
N SER A 13 1.79 -7.69 5.76
CA SER A 13 1.33 -8.99 5.27
C SER A 13 2.21 -10.09 5.85
N THR A 14 1.79 -10.74 6.93
CA THR A 14 2.29 -12.08 7.31
C THR A 14 1.41 -12.74 8.37
N ALA A 15 1.47 -14.06 8.47
CA ALA A 15 0.82 -14.90 9.49
C ALA A 15 1.45 -14.79 10.91
N ILE A 16 2.29 -13.81 11.18
CA ILE A 16 2.92 -13.57 12.47
C ILE A 16 2.46 -12.23 13.01
N PRO A 17 2.06 -12.12 14.28
CA PRO A 17 1.68 -10.84 14.86
C PRO A 17 2.88 -9.90 14.83
N THR A 18 2.86 -8.94 13.92
CA THR A 18 3.89 -7.92 13.82
C THR A 18 3.45 -6.70 14.61
N TYR A 19 4.26 -6.31 15.54
CA TYR A 19 4.03 -5.12 16.35
C TYR A 19 4.10 -3.88 15.45
N ALA A 20 3.02 -3.12 15.37
CA ALA A 20 3.11 -1.76 14.91
C ALA A 20 4.03 -1.00 15.87
N TYR A 21 5.15 -0.54 15.38
CA TYR A 21 6.13 0.19 16.19
C TYR A 21 5.57 1.58 16.45
N TYR A 22 4.75 1.69 17.44
CA TYR A 22 4.36 2.81 18.29
C TYR A 22 3.12 2.40 19.10
N GLY A 23 3.35 1.55 20.10
CA GLY A 23 2.52 1.58 21.30
C GLY A 23 1.17 0.87 21.27
N PHE A 24 0.97 -0.16 20.43
CA PHE A 24 -0.21 -1.02 20.54
C PHE A 24 0.19 -2.47 20.81
N SER A 25 -0.12 -2.95 22.01
CA SER A 25 -0.08 -4.36 22.35
C SER A 25 -1.51 -4.89 22.40
N GLY A 26 -1.84 -5.83 21.53
CA GLY A 26 -3.12 -6.54 21.53
C GLY A 26 -2.99 -7.87 20.78
N GLU A 27 -3.60 -8.92 21.31
CA GLU A 27 -3.79 -10.16 20.59
C GLU A 27 -4.96 -9.97 19.62
N PHE A 28 -4.77 -10.23 18.32
CA PHE A 28 -5.79 -10.08 17.29
C PHE A 28 -6.50 -11.41 17.06
N THR A 29 -7.81 -11.42 17.16
CA THR A 29 -8.64 -12.51 16.67
C THR A 29 -8.97 -12.30 15.18
N ARG A 30 -9.42 -13.34 14.49
CA ARG A 30 -9.73 -13.30 13.04
C ARG A 30 -10.77 -12.22 12.66
N SER A 31 -11.57 -11.76 13.61
CA SER A 31 -12.56 -10.69 13.44
C SER A 31 -11.98 -9.27 13.60
N GLU A 32 -10.71 -9.14 14.00
CA GLU A 32 -10.06 -7.87 14.28
C GLU A 32 -9.01 -7.49 13.22
N ARG A 33 -9.11 -8.04 12.01
CA ARG A 33 -8.15 -7.78 10.94
C ARG A 33 -8.19 -6.36 10.36
N LEU A 34 -9.26 -5.61 10.64
CA LEU A 34 -9.31 -4.16 10.44
C LEU A 34 -8.87 -3.48 11.72
N THR A 35 -7.65 -3.03 11.77
CA THR A 35 -7.13 -2.25 12.89
C THR A 35 -7.39 -0.76 12.62
N GLN A 36 -8.23 -0.17 13.46
CA GLN A 36 -8.43 1.28 13.44
C GLN A 36 -7.34 1.92 14.26
N THR A 37 -6.57 2.78 13.64
CA THR A 37 -5.56 3.57 14.32
C THR A 37 -6.04 5.01 14.41
N ARG A 38 -6.42 5.45 15.62
CA ARG A 38 -6.70 6.85 15.86
C ARG A 38 -5.39 7.61 15.97
N VAL A 39 -5.12 8.43 14.99
CA VAL A 39 -4.00 9.37 15.07
C VAL A 39 -4.51 10.78 14.86
N THR A 40 -4.54 11.49 15.96
CA THR A 40 -4.70 12.95 16.09
C THR A 40 -5.58 13.71 15.09
N SER A 41 -6.71 14.17 15.57
CA SER A 41 -7.47 15.39 15.22
C SER A 41 -8.10 15.55 13.83
N THR A 42 -7.78 14.76 12.80
CA THR A 42 -8.38 14.88 11.47
C THR A 42 -9.34 13.73 11.12
N PHE A 43 -9.20 12.58 11.77
CA PHE A 43 -10.11 11.45 11.58
C PHE A 43 -11.03 11.31 12.79
N SER A 44 -12.32 11.09 12.55
CA SER A 44 -13.23 10.57 13.56
C SER A 44 -12.94 9.09 13.82
N GLU A 45 -13.55 8.54 14.85
CA GLU A 45 -13.45 7.11 15.12
C GLU A 45 -13.98 6.33 13.89
N ASN A 46 -13.15 5.43 13.34
CA ASN A 46 -13.44 4.53 12.23
C ASN A 46 -13.13 5.01 10.80
N GLU A 47 -12.65 6.22 10.57
CA GLU A 47 -12.44 6.73 9.21
C GLU A 47 -11.14 6.22 8.53
N LEU A 48 -10.13 5.79 9.30
CA LEU A 48 -8.90 5.20 8.79
C LEU A 48 -8.84 3.70 9.10
N GLY A 49 -8.86 2.88 8.08
CA GLY A 49 -8.71 1.43 8.13
C GLY A 49 -7.34 0.96 7.67
N VAL A 50 -6.73 0.04 8.41
CA VAL A 50 -5.49 -0.64 8.02
C VAL A 50 -5.74 -2.14 8.03
N VAL A 51 -5.50 -2.80 6.90
CA VAL A 51 -5.77 -4.22 6.73
C VAL A 51 -4.52 -5.04 7.02
N ASN A 52 -4.63 -5.99 7.95
CA ASN A 52 -3.65 -7.06 8.07
C ASN A 52 -4.13 -8.24 7.23
N PHE A 53 -3.46 -8.47 6.12
CA PHE A 53 -3.93 -9.32 5.04
C PHE A 53 -2.92 -10.44 4.74
N GLU A 54 -3.38 -11.68 4.72
CA GLU A 54 -2.59 -12.82 4.30
C GLU A 54 -2.73 -13.03 2.80
N THR A 55 -1.68 -12.77 2.07
CA THR A 55 -1.66 -12.87 0.61
C THR A 55 -1.40 -14.30 0.16
N THR A 56 -2.20 -14.80 -0.79
CA THR A 56 -1.90 -16.03 -1.52
C THR A 56 -0.93 -15.71 -2.66
N TRP A 57 0.30 -16.18 -2.54
CA TRP A 57 1.33 -15.92 -3.54
C TRP A 57 0.92 -16.48 -4.91
N GLY A 58 1.04 -15.65 -5.95
CA GLY A 58 0.77 -16.05 -7.33
C GLY A 58 -0.72 -16.16 -7.71
N ASP A 59 -1.64 -15.85 -6.81
CA ASP A 59 -3.08 -15.90 -7.09
C ASP A 59 -3.75 -14.53 -6.94
N LYS A 60 -3.55 -13.67 -7.95
CA LYS A 60 -4.18 -12.33 -8.00
C LYS A 60 -5.68 -12.38 -7.78
N LYS A 61 -6.36 -13.37 -8.40
CA LYS A 61 -7.81 -13.44 -8.34
C LYS A 61 -8.32 -13.74 -6.93
N ALA A 62 -7.68 -14.67 -6.22
CA ALA A 62 -8.02 -14.97 -4.84
C ALA A 62 -7.73 -13.78 -3.92
N ASN A 63 -6.59 -13.09 -4.14
CA ASN A 63 -6.22 -11.92 -3.37
C ASN A 63 -7.22 -10.78 -3.57
N ILE A 64 -7.58 -10.44 -4.80
CA ILE A 64 -8.57 -9.40 -5.11
C ILE A 64 -9.93 -9.74 -4.49
N ALA A 65 -10.41 -10.97 -4.63
CA ALA A 65 -11.67 -11.38 -4.03
C ALA A 65 -11.65 -11.26 -2.49
N SER A 66 -10.53 -11.58 -1.85
CA SER A 66 -10.39 -11.37 -0.41
C SER A 66 -10.30 -9.89 -0.03
N MET A 67 -9.66 -9.06 -0.87
CA MET A 67 -9.63 -7.61 -0.66
C MET A 67 -11.02 -6.99 -0.76
N ASP A 68 -11.86 -7.46 -1.70
CA ASP A 68 -13.25 -7.01 -1.83
C ASP A 68 -14.05 -7.25 -0.55
N GLU A 69 -13.86 -8.41 0.13
CA GLU A 69 -14.50 -8.69 1.42
C GLU A 69 -14.08 -7.69 2.50
N TYR A 70 -12.80 -7.30 2.54
CA TYR A 70 -12.31 -6.28 3.49
C TYR A 70 -12.83 -4.88 3.16
N ILE A 71 -12.94 -4.53 1.90
CA ILE A 71 -13.49 -3.24 1.46
C ILE A 71 -14.96 -3.14 1.87
N GLU A 72 -15.75 -4.19 1.60
CA GLU A 72 -17.16 -4.25 2.02
C GLU A 72 -17.33 -4.14 3.56
N GLU A 73 -16.41 -4.76 4.32
CA GLU A 73 -16.42 -4.64 5.78
C GLU A 73 -16.03 -3.23 6.23
N ALA A 74 -15.08 -2.60 5.55
CA ALA A 74 -14.62 -1.24 5.84
C ALA A 74 -15.72 -0.21 5.55
N ASP A 75 -16.41 -0.31 4.42
CA ASP A 75 -17.54 0.54 4.08
C ASP A 75 -18.66 0.48 5.15
N LYS A 76 -19.06 -0.73 5.55
CA LYS A 76 -20.05 -0.93 6.64
C LYS A 76 -19.64 -0.29 7.96
N LYS A 77 -18.34 -0.06 8.19
CA LYS A 77 -17.79 0.58 9.38
C LYS A 77 -17.56 2.08 9.22
N GLY A 78 -17.84 2.63 8.04
CA GLY A 78 -17.65 4.04 7.73
C GLY A 78 -16.20 4.45 7.53
N VAL A 79 -15.33 3.51 7.14
CA VAL A 79 -13.94 3.79 6.78
C VAL A 79 -13.90 4.64 5.52
N LYS A 80 -13.05 5.67 5.52
CA LYS A 80 -12.88 6.60 4.40
C LYS A 80 -11.50 6.56 3.76
N VAL A 81 -10.52 6.03 4.46
CA VAL A 81 -9.18 5.75 3.94
C VAL A 81 -8.81 4.33 4.33
N LEU A 82 -8.73 3.43 3.36
CA LEU A 82 -8.40 2.02 3.57
C LEU A 82 -7.04 1.68 2.98
N VAL A 83 -6.18 1.07 3.79
CA VAL A 83 -4.80 0.77 3.40
C VAL A 83 -4.52 -0.72 3.49
N PHE A 84 -4.14 -1.31 2.36
CA PHE A 84 -3.70 -2.69 2.23
C PHE A 84 -2.17 -2.82 2.25
N PRO A 85 -1.62 -4.03 2.47
CA PRO A 85 -0.18 -4.26 2.48
C PRO A 85 0.52 -4.02 1.13
N GLU A 86 1.86 -3.90 1.21
CA GLU A 86 2.76 -3.97 0.07
C GLU A 86 2.57 -5.28 -0.71
N MET A 87 2.52 -5.21 -2.05
CA MET A 87 2.38 -6.34 -2.97
C MET A 87 1.22 -7.32 -2.62
N CYS A 88 0.16 -6.82 -1.99
CA CYS A 88 -0.96 -7.65 -1.55
C CYS A 88 -1.76 -8.27 -2.71
N VAL A 89 -1.71 -7.68 -3.90
CA VAL A 89 -2.38 -8.24 -5.09
C VAL A 89 -1.62 -9.43 -5.66
N THR A 90 -0.29 -9.35 -5.73
CA THR A 90 0.55 -10.35 -6.43
C THR A 90 1.19 -11.37 -5.49
N GLY A 91 1.29 -11.05 -4.21
CA GLY A 91 2.19 -11.71 -3.27
C GLY A 91 3.60 -11.13 -3.33
N TYR A 92 4.27 -11.12 -2.18
CA TYR A 92 5.63 -10.57 -2.08
C TYR A 92 6.62 -11.41 -2.85
N VAL A 93 7.45 -10.75 -3.67
CA VAL A 93 8.50 -11.39 -4.47
C VAL A 93 9.85 -10.80 -4.10
N SER A 94 10.79 -11.68 -3.75
CA SER A 94 12.19 -11.32 -3.56
C SER A 94 13.07 -12.26 -4.36
N SER A 95 13.47 -11.84 -5.57
CA SER A 95 14.32 -12.64 -6.45
C SER A 95 15.18 -11.77 -7.35
N SER A 96 16.45 -12.16 -7.52
CA SER A 96 17.36 -11.55 -8.50
C SER A 96 17.71 -12.49 -9.66
N ASP A 97 17.09 -13.67 -9.71
CA ASP A 97 17.29 -14.65 -10.78
C ASP A 97 16.22 -14.50 -11.86
N PRO A 98 16.56 -13.97 -13.06
CA PRO A 98 15.59 -13.78 -14.16
C PRO A 98 14.99 -15.08 -14.69
N THR A 99 15.55 -16.23 -14.31
CA THR A 99 15.02 -17.53 -14.73
C THR A 99 14.03 -18.11 -13.74
N SER A 100 13.97 -17.57 -12.51
CA SER A 100 13.07 -18.03 -11.46
C SER A 100 11.59 -17.74 -11.77
N THR A 101 10.72 -18.54 -11.20
CA THR A 101 9.27 -18.35 -11.30
C THR A 101 8.84 -17.05 -10.64
N GLU A 102 9.45 -16.71 -9.52
CA GLU A 102 9.18 -15.52 -8.72
C GLU A 102 9.48 -14.24 -9.50
N TYR A 103 10.68 -14.17 -10.13
CA TYR A 103 11.05 -13.03 -10.96
C TYR A 103 10.09 -12.83 -12.13
N LYS A 104 9.80 -13.91 -12.87
CA LYS A 104 8.88 -13.86 -14.00
C LYS A 104 7.49 -13.43 -13.56
N TRP A 105 7.01 -13.97 -12.46
CA TRP A 105 5.72 -13.61 -11.90
C TRP A 105 5.65 -12.11 -11.56
N ALA A 106 6.66 -11.54 -10.91
CA ALA A 106 6.69 -10.12 -10.58
C ALA A 106 6.52 -9.22 -11.82
N VAL A 107 7.14 -9.58 -12.92
CA VAL A 107 7.09 -8.80 -14.17
C VAL A 107 5.80 -9.10 -14.97
N GLU A 108 5.43 -10.37 -15.09
CA GLU A 108 4.27 -10.78 -15.90
C GLU A 108 2.92 -10.42 -15.27
N SER A 109 2.87 -10.33 -13.92
CA SER A 109 1.67 -9.93 -13.19
C SER A 109 1.49 -8.41 -13.07
N ALA A 110 2.49 -7.63 -13.48
CA ALA A 110 2.47 -6.18 -13.39
C ALA A 110 1.39 -5.56 -14.29
N GLU A 111 0.72 -4.55 -13.77
CA GLU A 111 -0.30 -3.78 -14.48
C GLU A 111 0.04 -2.30 -14.49
N THR A 112 -0.53 -1.55 -15.43
CA THR A 112 -0.50 -0.10 -15.39
C THR A 112 -1.56 0.44 -14.43
N LYS A 113 -1.50 1.73 -14.12
CA LYS A 113 -2.54 2.40 -13.32
C LYS A 113 -3.94 2.38 -13.97
N ASP A 114 -4.02 2.06 -15.27
CA ASP A 114 -5.27 1.92 -16.03
C ASP A 114 -5.59 0.43 -16.29
N GLY A 115 -4.92 -0.49 -15.59
CA GLY A 115 -5.10 -1.93 -15.70
C GLY A 115 -6.41 -2.43 -15.08
N GLU A 116 -6.67 -3.73 -15.22
CA GLU A 116 -7.93 -4.36 -14.77
C GLU A 116 -8.10 -4.21 -13.25
N THR A 117 -7.05 -4.49 -12.47
CA THR A 117 -7.11 -4.39 -11.01
C THR A 117 -7.31 -2.95 -10.55
N ALA A 118 -6.60 -1.99 -11.15
CA ALA A 118 -6.73 -0.58 -10.82
C ALA A 118 -8.13 -0.05 -11.15
N SER A 119 -8.66 -0.41 -12.32
CA SER A 119 -10.02 -0.04 -12.72
C SER A 119 -11.09 -0.62 -11.80
N HIS A 120 -10.88 -1.87 -11.32
CA HIS A 120 -11.78 -2.52 -10.37
C HIS A 120 -11.85 -1.76 -9.04
N PHE A 121 -10.70 -1.47 -8.42
CA PHE A 121 -10.68 -0.76 -7.13
C PHE A 121 -11.01 0.72 -7.26
N ALA A 122 -10.69 1.37 -8.38
CA ALA A 122 -11.09 2.75 -8.64
C ALA A 122 -12.62 2.89 -8.71
N LYS A 123 -13.30 1.92 -9.34
CA LYS A 123 -14.76 1.88 -9.39
C LYS A 123 -15.36 1.72 -7.98
N ILE A 124 -14.83 0.82 -7.15
CA ILE A 124 -15.32 0.64 -5.78
C ILE A 124 -15.05 1.90 -4.95
N ALA A 125 -13.88 2.52 -5.11
CA ALA A 125 -13.52 3.74 -4.42
C ALA A 125 -14.50 4.88 -4.69
N ASP A 126 -14.96 5.03 -5.95
CA ASP A 126 -16.00 5.99 -6.37
C ASP A 126 -17.39 5.61 -5.81
N GLU A 127 -17.77 4.33 -5.88
CA GLU A 127 -19.07 3.85 -5.40
C GLU A 127 -19.23 3.98 -3.87
N ASP A 128 -18.15 3.75 -3.10
CA ASP A 128 -18.17 3.74 -1.63
C ASP A 128 -17.68 5.05 -1.00
N ASP A 129 -17.35 6.06 -1.82
CA ASP A 129 -16.78 7.35 -1.37
C ASP A 129 -15.59 7.12 -0.42
N MET A 130 -14.60 6.30 -0.86
CA MET A 130 -13.49 5.81 -0.05
C MET A 130 -12.16 5.89 -0.81
N TRP A 131 -11.09 6.31 -0.12
CA TRP A 131 -9.73 6.14 -0.61
C TRP A 131 -9.29 4.69 -0.40
N ILE A 132 -8.88 3.99 -1.47
CA ILE A 132 -8.36 2.62 -1.40
C ILE A 132 -6.89 2.64 -1.80
N ILE A 133 -6.00 2.23 -0.89
CA ILE A 133 -4.55 2.22 -1.11
C ILE A 133 -4.07 0.77 -0.99
N TYR A 134 -3.42 0.26 -2.04
CA TYR A 134 -2.98 -1.14 -2.08
C TYR A 134 -1.64 -1.31 -2.80
N GLY A 135 -0.92 -2.39 -2.49
CA GLY A 135 0.37 -2.70 -3.09
C GLY A 135 0.26 -3.72 -4.24
N ALA A 136 0.91 -3.44 -5.37
CA ALA A 136 1.02 -4.34 -6.50
C ALA A 136 2.30 -4.08 -7.30
N THR A 137 2.64 -4.98 -8.24
CA THR A 137 3.66 -4.72 -9.25
C THR A 137 3.10 -3.83 -10.37
N GLU A 138 3.85 -2.80 -10.76
CA GLU A 138 3.47 -1.85 -11.79
C GLU A 138 4.34 -1.99 -13.02
N THR A 139 3.70 -1.99 -14.20
CA THR A 139 4.37 -2.06 -15.50
C THR A 139 5.19 -0.81 -15.77
N ILE A 140 6.44 -0.99 -16.21
CA ILE A 140 7.27 0.11 -16.70
C ILE A 140 6.92 0.35 -18.17
N GLU A 141 6.39 1.54 -18.46
CA GLU A 141 6.16 1.99 -19.82
C GLU A 141 7.00 3.23 -20.12
N LYS A 142 7.79 3.19 -21.17
CA LYS A 142 8.59 4.31 -21.62
C LYS A 142 8.50 4.43 -23.15
N ASP A 143 8.13 5.62 -23.62
CA ASP A 143 7.97 5.93 -25.05
C ASP A 143 7.03 4.93 -25.78
N GLY A 144 5.94 4.54 -25.12
CA GLY A 144 4.95 3.58 -25.63
C GLY A 144 5.47 2.13 -25.72
N LYS A 145 6.53 1.80 -24.99
CA LYS A 145 7.11 0.46 -24.92
C LYS A 145 7.10 -0.04 -23.47
N ILE A 146 6.60 -1.25 -23.31
CA ILE A 146 6.62 -1.97 -22.04
C ILE A 146 7.97 -2.65 -21.84
N ASP A 147 8.60 -2.42 -20.69
CA ASP A 147 9.73 -3.24 -20.23
C ASP A 147 9.20 -4.61 -19.83
N LYS A 148 9.74 -5.66 -20.47
CA LYS A 148 9.33 -7.05 -20.21
C LYS A 148 10.26 -7.77 -19.23
N ASN A 149 11.25 -7.07 -18.71
CA ASN A 149 12.25 -7.64 -17.82
C ASN A 149 12.17 -7.05 -16.40
N HIS A 150 11.56 -5.88 -16.25
CA HIS A 150 11.49 -5.18 -14.98
C HIS A 150 10.09 -4.63 -14.74
N ALA A 151 9.79 -4.37 -13.46
CA ALA A 151 8.57 -3.73 -13.00
C ALA A 151 8.90 -2.81 -11.81
N TYR A 152 7.95 -2.00 -11.36
CA TYR A 152 8.02 -1.31 -10.08
C TYR A 152 7.27 -2.10 -9.00
N ASN A 153 7.70 -1.94 -7.76
CA ASN A 153 6.89 -2.21 -6.59
C ASN A 153 6.15 -0.92 -6.26
N SER A 154 4.82 -0.90 -6.39
CA SER A 154 4.04 0.33 -6.31
C SER A 154 2.90 0.26 -5.32
N ALA A 155 2.60 1.41 -4.72
CA ALA A 155 1.35 1.66 -4.04
C ALA A 155 0.39 2.36 -5.02
N PHE A 156 -0.73 1.73 -5.27
CA PHE A 156 -1.83 2.29 -6.05
C PHE A 156 -2.79 2.99 -5.10
N VAL A 157 -3.18 4.19 -5.43
CA VAL A 157 -4.10 5.02 -4.66
C VAL A 157 -5.31 5.33 -5.52
N CYS A 158 -6.43 4.71 -5.21
CA CYS A 158 -7.72 4.99 -5.84
C CYS A 158 -8.46 6.04 -5.01
N SER A 159 -8.86 7.15 -5.65
CA SER A 159 -9.60 8.22 -5.00
C SER A 159 -11.12 7.99 -5.03
N PRO A 160 -11.89 8.68 -4.18
CA PRO A 160 -13.35 8.69 -4.25
C PRO A 160 -13.93 9.23 -5.57
N ASP A 161 -13.12 9.90 -6.38
CA ASP A 161 -13.49 10.38 -7.72
C ASP A 161 -13.19 9.33 -8.81
N GLY A 162 -12.72 8.15 -8.46
CA GLY A 162 -12.33 7.08 -9.39
C GLY A 162 -10.97 7.29 -10.08
N ASP A 163 -10.20 8.28 -9.67
CA ASP A 163 -8.85 8.51 -10.21
C ASP A 163 -7.84 7.57 -9.56
N VAL A 164 -6.83 7.15 -10.33
CA VAL A 164 -5.73 6.31 -9.84
C VAL A 164 -4.40 7.04 -9.94
N THR A 165 -3.71 7.13 -8.81
CA THR A 165 -2.33 7.60 -8.71
C THR A 165 -1.44 6.47 -8.22
N THR A 166 -0.19 6.37 -8.70
CA THR A 166 0.77 5.38 -8.24
C THR A 166 2.00 6.03 -7.60
N TYR A 167 2.51 5.41 -6.55
CA TYR A 167 3.82 5.69 -5.99
C TYR A 167 4.72 4.49 -6.20
N GLN A 168 5.84 4.68 -6.89
CA GLN A 168 6.85 3.66 -7.11
C GLN A 168 7.89 3.68 -6.00
N LYS A 169 8.16 2.55 -5.39
CA LYS A 169 9.14 2.41 -4.30
C LYS A 169 10.49 2.98 -4.70
N ILE A 170 11.00 3.93 -3.92
CA ILE A 170 12.26 4.64 -4.23
C ILE A 170 13.46 3.77 -3.89
N THR A 171 13.38 2.99 -2.81
CA THR A 171 14.48 2.13 -2.36
C THR A 171 14.06 0.65 -2.35
N PRO A 172 13.93 0.02 -3.52
CA PRO A 172 13.53 -1.38 -3.61
C PRO A 172 14.66 -2.30 -3.10
N VAL A 173 14.25 -3.37 -2.42
CA VAL A 173 15.12 -4.45 -1.94
C VAL A 173 14.63 -5.83 -2.42
N GLU A 174 13.65 -5.86 -3.29
CA GLU A 174 12.94 -7.05 -3.77
C GLU A 174 13.75 -7.86 -4.80
N GLY A 175 14.86 -7.33 -5.26
CA GLY A 175 15.74 -7.99 -6.23
C GLY A 175 15.81 -7.25 -7.56
N SER A 176 16.50 -7.84 -8.54
CA SER A 176 16.86 -7.16 -9.78
C SER A 176 15.69 -6.94 -10.75
N TRP A 177 14.53 -7.53 -10.51
CA TRP A 177 13.32 -7.24 -11.29
C TRP A 177 12.72 -5.87 -10.94
N CYS A 178 12.97 -5.38 -9.71
CA CYS A 178 12.35 -4.17 -9.21
C CYS A 178 13.20 -2.95 -9.54
N THR A 179 12.63 -2.03 -10.29
CA THR A 179 13.23 -0.74 -10.62
C THR A 179 12.89 0.29 -9.55
N SER A 180 13.86 1.15 -9.21
CA SER A 180 13.62 2.27 -8.29
C SER A 180 12.70 3.32 -8.91
N GLY A 181 11.72 3.78 -8.13
CA GLY A 181 11.04 5.04 -8.38
C GLY A 181 11.93 6.24 -8.08
N ASP A 182 11.49 7.42 -8.45
CA ASP A 182 12.26 8.66 -8.27
C ASP A 182 11.42 9.86 -7.79
N THR A 183 10.10 9.66 -7.68
CA THR A 183 9.17 10.76 -7.44
C THR A 183 8.37 10.54 -6.16
N PRO A 184 8.47 11.44 -5.17
CA PRO A 184 7.58 11.44 -4.00
C PRO A 184 6.14 11.72 -4.41
N VAL A 185 5.17 11.07 -3.76
CA VAL A 185 3.74 11.26 -4.01
C VAL A 185 3.03 11.76 -2.76
N ILE A 186 2.30 12.86 -2.93
CA ILE A 186 1.45 13.46 -1.90
C ILE A 186 0.01 13.46 -2.42
N ILE A 187 -0.88 12.89 -1.63
CA ILE A 187 -2.32 12.87 -1.91
C ILE A 187 -3.01 13.90 -1.02
N ASP A 188 -3.77 14.79 -1.61
CA ASP A 188 -4.68 15.67 -0.87
C ASP A 188 -6.01 14.92 -0.68
N ALA A 189 -6.21 14.39 0.52
CA ALA A 189 -7.42 13.65 0.86
C ALA A 189 -8.49 14.56 1.52
N GLY A 190 -8.49 15.84 1.18
CA GLY A 190 -9.50 16.80 1.62
C GLY A 190 -9.52 16.96 3.15
N GLU A 191 -10.66 16.70 3.77
CA GLU A 191 -10.82 16.80 5.21
C GLU A 191 -9.96 15.81 6.01
N TYR A 192 -9.52 14.72 5.40
CA TYR A 192 -8.61 13.74 6.01
C TYR A 192 -7.14 14.19 5.96
N GLY A 193 -6.85 15.29 5.25
CA GLY A 193 -5.55 15.92 5.19
C GLY A 193 -4.66 15.39 4.06
N LYS A 194 -3.36 15.68 4.15
CA LYS A 194 -2.38 15.29 3.15
C LYS A 194 -1.66 14.00 3.55
N LEU A 195 -1.71 13.02 2.66
CA LEU A 195 -1.08 11.72 2.83
C LEU A 195 0.25 11.70 2.05
N GLY A 196 1.36 11.45 2.72
CA GLY A 196 2.63 11.11 2.08
C GLY A 196 2.72 9.60 1.88
N ILE A 197 3.06 9.15 0.67
CA ILE A 197 3.10 7.71 0.35
C ILE A 197 4.55 7.22 0.34
N SER A 198 4.82 6.13 1.04
CA SER A 198 6.08 5.40 1.03
C SER A 198 5.79 3.89 1.01
N ILE A 199 6.78 3.05 0.74
CA ILE A 199 6.61 1.60 0.79
C ILE A 199 7.73 0.99 1.64
N CYS A 200 7.34 0.29 2.70
CA CYS A 200 8.19 -0.61 3.50
C CYS A 200 9.59 -0.01 3.80
N TYR A 201 10.62 -0.48 3.11
CA TYR A 201 12.02 -0.13 3.32
C TYR A 201 12.33 1.35 3.07
N ASP A 202 11.53 2.08 2.29
CA ASP A 202 11.71 3.53 2.09
C ASP A 202 11.76 4.28 3.41
N THR A 203 10.87 3.94 4.34
CA THR A 203 10.82 4.54 5.69
C THR A 203 12.09 4.34 6.50
N TYR A 204 12.78 3.22 6.28
CA TYR A 204 14.01 2.90 7.03
C TYR A 204 15.28 3.45 6.37
N SER A 205 15.29 3.53 5.05
CA SER A 205 16.50 3.86 4.27
C SER A 205 16.54 5.28 3.74
N THR A 206 15.39 5.95 3.64
CA THR A 206 15.26 7.26 2.99
C THR A 206 14.55 8.27 3.91
N PRO A 207 15.14 8.64 5.06
CA PRO A 207 14.53 9.58 6.01
C PRO A 207 14.31 10.99 5.41
N GLU A 208 14.95 11.29 4.28
CA GLU A 208 14.74 12.52 3.50
C GLU A 208 13.34 12.57 2.92
N LEU A 209 12.75 11.44 2.54
CA LEU A 209 11.40 11.32 2.03
C LEU A 209 10.37 11.76 3.08
N GLU A 210 10.52 11.28 4.31
CA GLU A 210 9.64 11.63 5.42
C GLU A 210 9.78 13.12 5.80
N ARG A 211 11.01 13.64 5.80
CA ARG A 211 11.26 15.07 6.02
C ARG A 211 10.64 15.92 4.93
N TYR A 212 10.71 15.48 3.67
CA TYR A 212 10.06 16.14 2.55
C TYR A 212 8.54 16.17 2.75
N TYR A 213 7.91 15.05 3.05
CA TYR A 213 6.46 14.98 3.30
C TYR A 213 6.05 15.88 4.46
N SER A 214 6.80 15.87 5.55
CA SER A 214 6.55 16.76 6.70
C SER A 214 6.67 18.24 6.30
N ALA A 215 7.69 18.61 5.53
CA ALA A 215 7.89 19.98 5.06
C ALA A 215 6.79 20.44 4.08
N MET A 216 6.23 19.52 3.31
CA MET A 216 5.12 19.76 2.38
C MET A 216 3.75 19.77 3.07
N GLY A 217 3.73 19.57 4.40
CA GLY A 217 2.52 19.64 5.20
C GLY A 217 1.70 18.36 5.21
N CYS A 218 2.29 17.20 4.88
CA CYS A 218 1.64 15.93 5.10
C CYS A 218 1.48 15.70 6.60
N ASN A 219 0.28 15.29 6.99
CA ASN A 219 -0.06 14.99 8.38
C ASN A 219 -0.21 13.49 8.63
N ILE A 220 -0.20 12.68 7.56
CA ILE A 220 -0.21 11.22 7.62
C ILE A 220 0.85 10.68 6.67
N LEU A 221 1.63 9.69 7.12
CA LEU A 221 2.48 8.86 6.29
C LEU A 221 1.84 7.49 6.11
N ILE A 222 1.56 7.13 4.87
CA ILE A 222 1.04 5.83 4.48
C ILE A 222 2.24 4.96 4.04
N ASN A 223 2.43 3.82 4.70
CA ASN A 223 3.55 2.92 4.41
C ASN A 223 3.11 1.46 4.32
N PRO A 224 2.52 1.03 3.18
CA PRO A 224 2.30 -0.38 2.90
C PRO A 224 3.58 -1.19 3.09
N THR A 225 3.49 -2.27 3.88
CA THR A 225 4.65 -3.08 4.22
C THR A 225 4.31 -4.57 4.14
N ALA A 226 5.21 -5.36 3.56
CA ALA A 226 5.19 -6.81 3.63
C ALA A 226 6.46 -7.28 4.35
N THR A 227 6.30 -7.91 5.52
CA THR A 227 7.43 -8.54 6.21
C THR A 227 7.35 -10.05 6.01
N GLY A 228 8.32 -10.61 5.31
CA GLY A 228 8.49 -12.07 5.21
C GLY A 228 8.77 -12.63 6.61
N GLY A 229 8.03 -13.66 7.03
CA GLY A 229 8.32 -14.39 8.24
C GLY A 229 9.70 -15.05 8.16
N GLY A 230 10.71 -14.46 8.76
CA GLY A 230 12.08 -14.96 8.66
C GLY A 230 13.13 -14.17 9.41
N TRP A 231 12.74 -13.34 10.34
CA TRP A 231 13.69 -12.82 11.35
C TRP A 231 13.64 -13.71 12.58
N SER A 232 14.29 -14.88 12.50
CA SER A 232 14.62 -15.74 13.65
C SER A 232 16.04 -15.49 14.09
#